data_3330e2c79487e21bd8dea06d97bcdab8
#
_entry.id   3330e2c79487e21bd8dea06d97bcdab8
#
_cell.length_a   1.000
_cell.length_b   1.000
_cell.length_c   1.000
_cell.angle_alpha   90.00
_cell.angle_beta   90.00
_cell.angle_gamma   90.00
#
_symmetry.space_group_name_H-M   'P 1'
#
loop_
_entity.id
_entity.type
_entity.pdbx_description
1 polymer ?
#
loop_
_entity_poly.entity_id
_entity_poly.type
_entity_poly.pdbx_seq_one_letter_code
_entity_poly.pdbx_strand_id
1 'polypeptide(L)'
;MRLCGTSSLKKNIVRKLSAGITALLVISVAPAHAILSPSTIPAVFSEMLLSPILANPSMILIDAQSGEVVYEKNSNSPRKPASTLKIFSAAATLRYMDPNEVFRTSVSLGLKPKTLVIQGSYDPWISYVHYEAVKMKRTSLPRLAFNTLSAVKKANNGSARGLTIEYSELNSRDVANFKAFFKKRGYTPVFKRVTSSVALENAGAEIVSSDSLPVSEILEYMMLWSDNVLADRLAKLASKRAGNAFSEEGIAVTFAQVLLDLGIDPSRMIVADGSGLSRENRVSAKTMADLLLKLRKDPQYEILYTSLPVGGVSGTLRNRFLTTAPGAVGLVHAKTGTLNGTVSLAGYIESGEREYIFVTVADKIPRGNRASDKARALMDRILGRIAAPTLPTTPVVDSSTVTS
;
A
#
# COMPACT_ATOMS: atom_id res chain seq x y z
N MET A 1 50.00 35.29 -42.90
CA MET A 1 51.36 35.73 -42.75
C MET A 1 52.14 34.64 -42.01
N ARG A 2 52.97 33.98 -42.76
CA ARG A 2 54.29 33.40 -42.45
C ARG A 2 54.38 32.49 -41.23
N LEU A 3 54.64 31.24 -41.39
CA LEU A 3 55.79 30.46 -41.85
C LEU A 3 56.44 29.76 -40.66
N CYS A 4 56.52 28.45 -40.79
CA CYS A 4 57.77 27.66 -40.98
C CYS A 4 58.51 27.39 -39.67
N GLY A 5 58.83 26.20 -39.34
CA GLY A 5 59.66 25.25 -39.94
C GLY A 5 60.07 24.13 -39.01
N THR A 6 60.05 22.99 -39.55
CA THR A 6 61.12 22.00 -39.74
C THR A 6 61.65 21.25 -38.52
N SER A 7 61.32 19.98 -38.48
CA SER A 7 62.20 18.80 -38.63
C SER A 7 63.29 18.54 -37.61
N SER A 8 63.31 17.38 -37.01
CA SER A 8 64.44 16.45 -37.11
C SER A 8 64.14 15.09 -36.47
N LEU A 9 64.34 14.09 -37.27
CA LEU A 9 64.50 12.64 -36.92
C LEU A 9 65.63 12.48 -35.85
N LYS A 10 65.40 11.56 -34.92
CA LYS A 10 66.43 10.57 -34.57
C LYS A 10 65.82 9.24 -34.11
N LYS A 11 66.32 8.23 -34.74
CA LYS A 11 66.05 6.78 -34.56
C LYS A 11 66.64 6.22 -33.27
N ASN A 12 66.06 5.06 -32.92
CA ASN A 12 66.64 3.89 -32.20
C ASN A 12 66.31 3.94 -30.68
N ILE A 13 65.79 2.91 -30.06
CA ILE A 13 66.21 1.49 -30.00
C ILE A 13 65.07 0.69 -29.40
N VAL A 14 64.76 -0.43 -30.03
CA VAL A 14 63.89 -1.47 -29.56
C VAL A 14 64.49 -2.15 -28.33
N ARG A 15 63.79 -2.11 -27.18
CA ARG A 15 63.99 -3.13 -26.13
C ARG A 15 62.64 -3.73 -25.81
N LYS A 16 62.47 -4.99 -26.27
CA LYS A 16 61.42 -5.90 -25.87
C LYS A 16 61.61 -6.19 -24.38
N LEU A 17 60.70 -5.69 -23.53
CA LEU A 17 60.42 -6.29 -22.24
C LEU A 17 59.06 -6.92 -22.32
N SER A 18 59.04 -8.21 -22.40
CA SER A 18 57.86 -9.05 -22.17
C SER A 18 57.54 -9.02 -20.68
N ALA A 19 56.66 -8.11 -20.28
CA ALA A 19 56.03 -8.18 -18.97
C ALA A 19 54.78 -9.10 -19.08
N GLY A 20 54.91 -10.28 -18.54
CA GLY A 20 53.78 -11.18 -18.37
C GLY A 20 52.74 -10.53 -17.45
N ILE A 21 51.58 -10.13 -18.01
CA ILE A 21 50.41 -9.76 -17.25
C ILE A 21 49.77 -11.06 -16.76
N THR A 22 50.10 -11.44 -15.52
CA THR A 22 49.33 -12.44 -14.80
C THR A 22 48.01 -11.76 -14.41
N ALA A 23 46.96 -11.97 -15.23
CA ALA A 23 45.63 -11.56 -14.89
C ALA A 23 45.17 -12.39 -13.66
N LEU A 24 45.25 -11.81 -12.48
CA LEU A 24 44.57 -12.35 -11.30
C LEU A 24 43.08 -12.24 -11.56
N LEU A 25 42.45 -13.35 -11.97
CA LEU A 25 41.00 -13.47 -11.96
C LEU A 25 40.57 -13.42 -10.48
N VAL A 26 40.22 -12.27 -9.98
CA VAL A 26 39.46 -12.17 -8.73
C VAL A 26 38.07 -12.68 -9.05
N ILE A 27 37.86 -13.98 -8.88
CA ILE A 27 36.53 -14.57 -8.81
C ILE A 27 35.91 -13.98 -7.53
N SER A 28 35.13 -12.93 -7.67
CA SER A 28 34.27 -12.48 -6.58
C SER A 28 33.21 -13.58 -6.39
N VAL A 29 33.50 -14.50 -5.47
CA VAL A 29 32.50 -15.41 -4.98
C VAL A 29 31.51 -14.54 -4.19
N ALA A 30 30.41 -14.14 -4.85
CA ALA A 30 29.26 -13.62 -4.12
C ALA A 30 28.94 -14.66 -3.04
N PRO A 31 28.73 -14.25 -1.78
CA PRO A 31 28.35 -15.21 -0.75
C PRO A 31 27.07 -15.89 -1.23
N ALA A 32 27.15 -17.19 -1.50
CA ALA A 32 25.99 -18.01 -1.76
C ALA A 32 25.10 -17.88 -0.51
N HIS A 33 23.99 -17.17 -0.65
CA HIS A 33 23.00 -17.07 0.41
C HIS A 33 22.44 -18.49 0.58
N ALA A 34 22.83 -19.13 1.66
CA ALA A 34 22.40 -20.48 1.94
C ALA A 34 20.91 -20.46 2.22
N ILE A 35 20.13 -21.01 1.31
CA ILE A 35 18.69 -21.14 1.39
C ILE A 35 18.36 -22.15 2.48
N LEU A 36 17.56 -21.76 3.50
CA LEU A 36 16.98 -22.72 4.42
C LEU A 36 16.08 -23.68 3.65
N SER A 37 16.30 -24.98 3.81
CA SER A 37 15.33 -25.93 3.27
C SER A 37 13.99 -25.73 4.00
N PRO A 38 12.85 -25.91 3.33
CA PRO A 38 11.54 -25.81 3.96
C PRO A 38 11.41 -26.64 5.23
N SER A 39 12.11 -27.76 5.33
CA SER A 39 12.13 -28.66 6.50
C SER A 39 12.79 -28.07 7.75
N THR A 40 13.68 -27.08 7.62
CA THR A 40 14.37 -26.46 8.77
C THR A 40 13.65 -25.22 9.30
N ILE A 41 12.79 -24.61 8.49
CA ILE A 41 12.02 -23.42 8.84
C ILE A 41 11.17 -23.61 10.11
N PRO A 42 10.43 -24.73 10.29
CA PRO A 42 9.59 -24.95 11.47
C PRO A 42 10.33 -24.87 12.80
N ALA A 43 11.56 -25.36 12.87
CA ALA A 43 12.36 -25.31 14.09
C ALA A 43 12.71 -23.87 14.48
N VAL A 44 13.14 -23.05 13.53
CA VAL A 44 13.47 -21.63 13.73
C VAL A 44 12.25 -20.84 14.22
N PHE A 45 11.08 -21.08 13.60
CA PHE A 45 9.84 -20.40 14.00
C PHE A 45 9.35 -20.82 15.38
N SER A 46 9.39 -22.10 15.70
CA SER A 46 8.90 -22.63 16.96
C SER A 46 9.62 -21.99 18.15
N GLU A 47 10.94 -21.86 18.07
CA GLU A 47 11.74 -21.23 19.12
C GLU A 47 11.39 -19.75 19.30
N MET A 48 11.34 -18.98 18.20
CA MET A 48 11.12 -17.54 18.27
C MET A 48 9.68 -17.15 18.63
N LEU A 49 8.70 -17.96 18.27
CA LEU A 49 7.28 -17.73 18.58
C LEU A 49 6.85 -18.16 19.98
N LEU A 50 7.73 -18.85 20.72
CA LEU A 50 7.56 -19.07 22.17
C LEU A 50 7.78 -17.80 22.98
N SER A 51 8.41 -16.77 22.38
CA SER A 51 8.68 -15.51 23.07
C SER A 51 7.39 -14.85 23.58
N PRO A 52 7.33 -14.46 24.87
CA PRO A 52 6.17 -13.78 25.44
C PRO A 52 5.91 -12.39 24.81
N ILE A 53 6.86 -11.85 24.07
CA ILE A 53 6.78 -10.54 23.40
C ILE A 53 5.60 -10.48 22.40
N LEU A 54 5.30 -11.59 21.71
CA LEU A 54 4.20 -11.65 20.75
C LEU A 54 2.86 -12.05 21.38
N ALA A 55 2.85 -12.46 22.65
CA ALA A 55 1.63 -12.78 23.41
C ALA A 55 0.67 -13.74 22.66
N ASN A 56 1.16 -14.94 22.33
CA ASN A 56 0.41 -15.97 21.60
C ASN A 56 -0.05 -15.51 20.22
N PRO A 57 0.86 -15.25 19.27
CA PRO A 57 0.55 -14.75 17.93
C PRO A 57 -0.20 -15.79 17.09
N SER A 58 -0.86 -15.30 16.04
CA SER A 58 -1.28 -16.09 14.89
C SER A 58 -0.28 -15.89 13.77
N MET A 59 0.18 -16.99 13.16
CA MET A 59 1.14 -16.96 12.07
C MET A 59 0.91 -18.09 11.06
N ILE A 60 1.21 -17.81 9.79
CA ILE A 60 1.28 -18.80 8.73
C ILE A 60 2.38 -18.40 7.75
N LEU A 61 3.06 -19.40 7.20
CA LEU A 61 4.02 -19.31 6.11
C LEU A 61 3.65 -20.34 5.03
N ILE A 62 3.53 -19.91 3.80
CA ILE A 62 3.18 -20.73 2.63
C ILE A 62 4.27 -20.57 1.59
N ASP A 63 4.73 -21.64 0.99
CA ASP A 63 5.55 -21.61 -0.22
C ASP A 63 4.68 -21.10 -1.40
N ALA A 64 5.06 -19.99 -2.02
CA ALA A 64 4.24 -19.32 -3.03
C ALA A 64 4.12 -20.15 -4.32
N GLN A 65 5.11 -21.00 -4.63
CA GLN A 65 5.13 -21.83 -5.83
C GLN A 65 4.23 -23.06 -5.66
N SER A 66 4.47 -23.86 -4.61
CA SER A 66 3.71 -25.10 -4.36
C SER A 66 2.34 -24.83 -3.73
N GLY A 67 2.19 -23.76 -2.96
CA GLY A 67 1.02 -23.51 -2.12
C GLY A 67 1.02 -24.32 -0.82
N GLU A 68 2.11 -25.01 -0.51
CA GLU A 68 2.23 -25.82 0.69
C GLU A 68 2.43 -24.95 1.94
N VAL A 69 1.76 -25.32 3.02
CA VAL A 69 1.94 -24.67 4.34
C VAL A 69 3.22 -25.18 4.97
N VAL A 70 4.24 -24.32 5.00
CA VAL A 70 5.55 -24.63 5.60
C VAL A 70 5.54 -24.53 7.11
N TYR A 71 4.79 -23.57 7.64
CA TYR A 71 4.62 -23.37 9.07
C TYR A 71 3.28 -22.70 9.38
N GLU A 72 2.64 -23.13 10.48
CA GLU A 72 1.48 -22.43 11.01
C GLU A 72 1.37 -22.52 12.54
N LYS A 73 0.83 -21.47 13.13
CA LYS A 73 0.47 -21.40 14.54
C LYS A 73 -0.78 -20.54 14.69
N ASN A 74 -1.84 -21.12 15.31
CA ASN A 74 -3.12 -20.41 15.50
C ASN A 74 -3.67 -19.77 14.21
N SER A 75 -3.32 -20.30 13.03
CA SER A 75 -3.58 -19.68 11.72
C SER A 75 -5.06 -19.44 11.44
N ASN A 76 -5.93 -20.32 11.96
CA ASN A 76 -7.39 -20.25 11.84
C ASN A 76 -8.08 -19.35 12.89
N SER A 77 -7.31 -18.83 13.87
CA SER A 77 -7.89 -17.97 14.91
C SER A 77 -8.23 -16.59 14.36
N PRO A 78 -9.48 -16.09 14.49
CA PRO A 78 -9.82 -14.72 14.11
C PRO A 78 -9.06 -13.71 14.98
N ARG A 79 -8.30 -12.83 14.35
CA ARG A 79 -7.48 -11.80 15.00
C ARG A 79 -7.80 -10.41 14.47
N LYS A 80 -7.41 -9.37 15.23
CA LYS A 80 -7.50 -7.99 14.75
C LYS A 80 -6.42 -7.76 13.69
N PRO A 81 -6.78 -7.56 12.41
CA PRO A 81 -5.81 -7.42 11.36
C PRO A 81 -5.07 -6.07 11.40
N ALA A 82 -5.65 -5.06 12.03
CA ALA A 82 -5.23 -3.67 11.86
C ALA A 82 -5.12 -3.33 10.37
N SER A 83 -4.18 -2.48 9.96
CA SER A 83 -4.06 -2.02 8.56
C SER A 83 -3.63 -3.10 7.55
N THR A 84 -3.36 -4.36 7.96
CA THR A 84 -3.22 -5.43 6.97
C THR A 84 -4.55 -5.76 6.28
N LEU A 85 -5.71 -5.35 6.85
CA LEU A 85 -7.01 -5.42 6.20
C LEU A 85 -7.04 -4.67 4.85
N LYS A 86 -6.19 -3.66 4.65
CA LYS A 86 -6.09 -2.92 3.38
C LYS A 86 -5.72 -3.79 2.17
N ILE A 87 -5.18 -4.99 2.40
CA ILE A 87 -4.99 -5.99 1.35
C ILE A 87 -6.32 -6.38 0.73
N PHE A 88 -7.37 -6.56 1.55
CA PHE A 88 -8.73 -6.85 1.06
C PHE A 88 -9.33 -5.66 0.32
N SER A 89 -9.12 -4.43 0.82
CA SER A 89 -9.55 -3.20 0.15
C SER A 89 -8.89 -3.05 -1.22
N ALA A 90 -7.59 -3.32 -1.31
CA ALA A 90 -6.85 -3.29 -2.56
C ALA A 90 -7.33 -4.38 -3.53
N ALA A 91 -7.55 -5.60 -3.04
CA ALA A 91 -8.09 -6.70 -3.85
C ALA A 91 -9.48 -6.38 -4.39
N ALA A 92 -10.38 -5.86 -3.57
CA ALA A 92 -11.71 -5.44 -4.00
C ALA A 92 -11.66 -4.28 -5.00
N THR A 93 -10.77 -3.30 -4.78
CA THR A 93 -10.56 -2.20 -5.72
C THR A 93 -10.14 -2.71 -7.09
N LEU A 94 -9.11 -3.56 -7.17
CA LEU A 94 -8.61 -4.11 -8.43
C LEU A 94 -9.58 -5.10 -9.09
N ARG A 95 -10.48 -5.72 -8.32
CA ARG A 95 -11.51 -6.63 -8.85
C ARG A 95 -12.64 -5.89 -9.55
N TYR A 96 -13.05 -4.72 -9.03
CA TYR A 96 -14.29 -4.04 -9.45
C TYR A 96 -14.06 -2.68 -10.10
N MET A 97 -12.84 -2.19 -10.20
CA MET A 97 -12.51 -0.89 -10.78
C MET A 97 -11.36 -1.01 -11.79
N ASP A 98 -11.40 -0.19 -12.83
CA ASP A 98 -10.28 -0.07 -13.78
C ASP A 98 -9.09 0.64 -13.08
N PRO A 99 -7.89 0.05 -13.08
CA PRO A 99 -6.69 0.71 -12.53
C PRO A 99 -6.37 2.07 -13.17
N ASN A 100 -6.81 2.31 -14.41
CA ASN A 100 -6.61 3.56 -15.14
C ASN A 100 -7.75 4.56 -14.96
N GLU A 101 -8.83 4.18 -14.28
CA GLU A 101 -9.97 5.08 -14.01
C GLU A 101 -9.50 6.31 -13.23
N VAL A 102 -9.95 7.49 -13.66
CA VAL A 102 -9.77 8.77 -12.96
C VAL A 102 -11.12 9.29 -12.47
N PHE A 103 -11.12 9.98 -11.35
CA PHE A 103 -12.32 10.56 -10.75
C PHE A 103 -12.41 12.04 -11.07
N ARG A 104 -13.48 12.43 -11.77
CA ARG A 104 -13.74 13.83 -12.11
C ARG A 104 -14.69 14.46 -11.09
N THR A 105 -14.35 15.65 -10.62
CA THR A 105 -15.25 16.53 -9.86
C THR A 105 -15.39 17.85 -10.63
N SER A 106 -16.60 18.19 -11.03
CA SER A 106 -16.89 19.43 -11.75
C SER A 106 -17.93 20.29 -11.03
N VAL A 107 -17.86 21.58 -11.25
CA VAL A 107 -18.86 22.56 -10.81
C VAL A 107 -19.32 23.37 -12.00
N SER A 108 -20.62 23.46 -12.20
CA SER A 108 -21.27 24.19 -13.28
C SER A 108 -22.26 25.21 -12.75
N LEU A 109 -22.56 26.22 -13.54
CA LEU A 109 -23.77 27.02 -13.34
C LEU A 109 -24.98 26.10 -13.55
N GLY A 110 -26.00 26.24 -12.72
CA GLY A 110 -27.26 25.56 -12.98
C GLY A 110 -28.10 26.25 -14.07
N LEU A 111 -28.96 25.51 -14.75
CA LEU A 111 -29.91 26.07 -15.68
C LEU A 111 -30.93 27.03 -15.02
N LYS A 112 -31.20 26.81 -13.73
CA LYS A 112 -32.06 27.70 -12.93
C LYS A 112 -31.24 28.85 -12.36
N PRO A 113 -31.82 30.08 -12.26
CA PRO A 113 -31.15 31.22 -11.66
C PRO A 113 -30.68 30.87 -10.19
N LYS A 114 -29.51 31.38 -9.80
CA LYS A 114 -28.91 31.18 -8.49
C LYS A 114 -28.72 29.71 -8.08
N THR A 115 -28.63 28.82 -9.06
CA THR A 115 -28.32 27.39 -8.83
C THR A 115 -26.93 27.08 -9.34
N LEU A 116 -26.22 26.26 -8.58
CA LEU A 116 -24.97 25.62 -8.96
C LEU A 116 -25.15 24.11 -8.93
N VAL A 117 -24.42 23.42 -9.78
CA VAL A 117 -24.42 21.97 -9.81
C VAL A 117 -22.99 21.47 -9.60
N ILE A 118 -22.81 20.59 -8.60
CA ILE A 118 -21.57 19.87 -8.38
C ILE A 118 -21.77 18.42 -8.77
N GLN A 119 -21.06 17.97 -9.78
CA GLN A 119 -21.03 16.58 -10.21
C GLN A 119 -19.74 15.97 -9.69
N GLY A 120 -19.87 15.08 -8.71
CA GLY A 120 -18.76 14.29 -8.19
C GLY A 120 -18.74 12.89 -8.80
N SER A 121 -17.76 12.10 -8.40
CA SER A 121 -17.63 10.67 -8.67
C SER A 121 -17.17 9.91 -7.42
N TYR A 122 -17.45 10.46 -6.25
CA TYR A 122 -16.87 10.03 -4.96
C TYR A 122 -15.36 10.02 -4.95
N ASP A 123 -14.71 10.98 -5.63
CA ASP A 123 -13.26 11.08 -5.76
C ASP A 123 -12.55 10.80 -4.40
N PRO A 124 -11.81 9.69 -4.28
CA PRO A 124 -11.12 9.35 -3.03
C PRO A 124 -9.92 10.26 -2.79
N TRP A 125 -9.41 10.94 -3.83
CA TRP A 125 -8.17 11.71 -3.83
C TRP A 125 -8.37 13.21 -3.52
N ILE A 126 -9.55 13.63 -3.04
CA ILE A 126 -9.82 15.02 -2.65
C ILE A 126 -8.99 15.41 -1.41
N SER A 127 -8.39 16.62 -1.46
CA SER A 127 -7.76 17.26 -0.30
C SER A 127 -8.53 18.52 0.13
N TYR A 128 -8.59 18.73 1.44
CA TYR A 128 -9.16 19.93 2.07
C TYR A 128 -8.13 21.02 2.29
N VAL A 129 -6.86 20.77 2.00
CA VAL A 129 -5.74 21.69 2.10
C VAL A 129 -5.15 21.93 0.72
N HIS A 130 -5.23 23.18 0.25
CA HIS A 130 -4.80 23.52 -1.12
C HIS A 130 -3.32 23.21 -1.38
N TYR A 131 -2.44 23.55 -0.43
CA TYR A 131 -1.00 23.26 -0.57
C TYR A 131 -0.72 21.76 -0.76
N GLU A 132 -1.35 20.92 0.03
CA GLU A 132 -1.23 19.46 -0.11
C GLU A 132 -1.80 18.96 -1.44
N ALA A 133 -2.94 19.54 -1.87
CA ALA A 133 -3.52 19.19 -3.14
C ALA A 133 -2.57 19.46 -4.30
N VAL A 134 -1.93 20.63 -4.32
CA VAL A 134 -0.94 20.98 -5.36
C VAL A 134 0.26 20.04 -5.31
N LYS A 135 0.85 19.84 -4.11
CA LYS A 135 2.03 19.00 -3.92
C LYS A 135 1.81 17.55 -4.35
N MET A 136 0.62 17.02 -4.09
CA MET A 136 0.29 15.60 -4.31
C MET A 136 -0.62 15.38 -5.52
N LYS A 137 -0.83 16.38 -6.36
CA LYS A 137 -1.74 16.33 -7.52
C LYS A 137 -3.15 15.84 -7.13
N ARG A 138 -3.66 16.28 -5.96
CA ARG A 138 -5.02 15.97 -5.49
C ARG A 138 -6.03 16.97 -5.99
N THR A 139 -7.27 16.54 -6.10
CA THR A 139 -8.40 17.45 -6.28
C THR A 139 -8.48 18.42 -5.10
N SER A 140 -8.27 19.71 -5.36
CA SER A 140 -8.30 20.74 -4.32
C SER A 140 -9.72 21.26 -4.09
N LEU A 141 -10.38 20.79 -3.05
CA LEU A 141 -11.70 21.29 -2.68
C LEU A 141 -11.72 22.81 -2.38
N PRO A 142 -10.72 23.39 -1.67
CA PRO A 142 -10.66 24.84 -1.51
C PRO A 142 -10.57 25.62 -2.82
N ARG A 143 -9.83 25.11 -3.84
CA ARG A 143 -9.73 25.73 -5.16
C ARG A 143 -11.04 25.63 -5.92
N LEU A 144 -11.69 24.46 -5.92
CA LEU A 144 -13.01 24.27 -6.52
C LEU A 144 -14.01 25.27 -5.92
N ALA A 145 -14.10 25.35 -4.58
CA ALA A 145 -15.00 26.24 -3.88
C ALA A 145 -14.68 27.73 -4.11
N PHE A 146 -13.40 28.10 -4.21
CA PHE A 146 -12.97 29.48 -4.50
C PHE A 146 -13.37 29.90 -5.91
N ASN A 147 -13.07 29.09 -6.92
CA ASN A 147 -13.42 29.38 -8.31
C ASN A 147 -14.94 29.46 -8.49
N THR A 148 -15.67 28.57 -7.84
CA THR A 148 -17.14 28.58 -7.80
C THR A 148 -17.67 29.88 -7.23
N LEU A 149 -17.20 30.32 -6.06
CA LEU A 149 -17.64 31.55 -5.43
C LEU A 149 -17.31 32.78 -6.29
N SER A 150 -16.12 32.81 -6.92
CA SER A 150 -15.68 33.90 -7.80
C SER A 150 -16.56 34.01 -9.04
N ALA A 151 -16.86 32.88 -9.69
CA ALA A 151 -17.71 32.85 -10.86
C ALA A 151 -19.15 33.31 -10.55
N VAL A 152 -19.69 32.83 -9.42
CA VAL A 152 -21.04 33.26 -8.99
C VAL A 152 -21.12 34.75 -8.72
N LYS A 153 -20.13 35.31 -8.02
CA LYS A 153 -20.08 36.76 -7.76
C LYS A 153 -20.03 37.56 -9.06
N LYS A 154 -19.23 37.10 -10.04
CA LYS A 154 -19.16 37.73 -11.36
C LYS A 154 -20.51 37.70 -12.08
N ALA A 155 -21.23 36.59 -12.01
CA ALA A 155 -22.54 36.42 -12.66
C ALA A 155 -23.67 37.13 -11.93
N ASN A 156 -23.54 37.46 -10.63
CA ASN A 156 -24.61 38.02 -9.80
C ASN A 156 -24.23 39.37 -9.15
N ASN A 157 -23.63 40.27 -9.90
CA ASN A 157 -23.30 41.66 -9.45
C ASN A 157 -22.59 41.69 -8.08
N GLY A 158 -21.61 40.82 -7.88
CA GLY A 158 -20.79 40.75 -6.66
C GLY A 158 -21.41 39.97 -5.49
N SER A 159 -22.61 39.42 -5.62
CA SER A 159 -23.30 38.68 -4.57
C SER A 159 -23.34 37.17 -4.80
N ALA A 160 -23.22 36.42 -3.71
CA ALA A 160 -23.46 34.97 -3.70
C ALA A 160 -24.57 34.59 -2.68
N ARG A 161 -25.50 35.51 -2.43
CA ARG A 161 -26.64 35.26 -1.53
C ARG A 161 -27.76 34.52 -2.24
N GLY A 162 -28.47 33.66 -1.49
CA GLY A 162 -29.64 32.94 -1.98
C GLY A 162 -29.30 31.83 -2.97
N LEU A 163 -28.08 31.29 -2.91
CA LEU A 163 -27.64 30.17 -3.76
C LEU A 163 -28.22 28.84 -3.28
N THR A 164 -28.59 28.01 -4.25
CA THR A 164 -28.78 26.57 -4.09
C THR A 164 -27.64 25.85 -4.78
N ILE A 165 -27.04 24.89 -4.10
CA ILE A 165 -26.01 24.00 -4.64
C ILE A 165 -26.59 22.59 -4.68
N GLU A 166 -26.95 22.14 -5.86
CA GLU A 166 -27.30 20.75 -6.13
C GLU A 166 -26.03 19.95 -6.29
N TYR A 167 -25.95 18.76 -5.68
CA TYR A 167 -24.75 17.93 -5.76
C TYR A 167 -25.09 16.44 -5.89
N SER A 168 -24.26 15.72 -6.62
CA SER A 168 -24.29 14.28 -6.74
C SER A 168 -22.92 13.67 -6.42
N GLU A 169 -22.89 12.45 -5.96
CA GLU A 169 -21.69 11.62 -5.77
C GLU A 169 -20.51 12.31 -5.05
N LEU A 170 -20.81 13.04 -3.98
CA LEU A 170 -19.82 13.57 -3.03
C LEU A 170 -19.93 12.87 -1.69
N ASN A 171 -18.79 12.62 -1.03
CA ASN A 171 -18.78 12.15 0.35
C ASN A 171 -19.33 13.23 1.28
N SER A 172 -19.97 12.83 2.38
CA SER A 172 -20.55 13.76 3.38
C SER A 172 -19.51 14.74 3.91
N ARG A 173 -18.27 14.32 4.09
CA ARG A 173 -17.15 15.16 4.53
C ARG A 173 -16.77 16.21 3.49
N ASP A 174 -16.82 15.87 2.21
CA ASP A 174 -16.53 16.80 1.11
C ASP A 174 -17.59 17.90 1.08
N VAL A 175 -18.87 17.54 1.18
CA VAL A 175 -19.99 18.49 1.29
C VAL A 175 -19.87 19.40 2.52
N ALA A 176 -19.51 18.83 3.68
CA ALA A 176 -19.30 19.60 4.90
C ALA A 176 -18.19 20.66 4.76
N ASN A 177 -17.08 20.30 4.09
CA ASN A 177 -15.98 21.24 3.82
C ASN A 177 -16.36 22.32 2.81
N PHE A 178 -17.15 22.01 1.76
CA PHE A 178 -17.73 23.02 0.88
C PHE A 178 -18.61 24.00 1.66
N LYS A 179 -19.54 23.52 2.47
CA LYS A 179 -20.37 24.36 3.35
C LYS A 179 -19.53 25.27 4.24
N ALA A 180 -18.52 24.71 4.89
CA ALA A 180 -17.63 25.45 5.77
C ALA A 180 -16.86 26.56 5.02
N PHE A 181 -16.42 26.29 3.78
CA PHE A 181 -15.75 27.28 2.93
C PHE A 181 -16.62 28.49 2.65
N PHE A 182 -17.89 28.29 2.26
CA PHE A 182 -18.85 29.36 1.99
C PHE A 182 -19.23 30.12 3.29
N LYS A 183 -19.51 29.38 4.38
CA LYS A 183 -19.85 29.95 5.69
C LYS A 183 -18.76 30.88 6.19
N LYS A 184 -17.48 30.51 6.10
CA LYS A 184 -16.34 31.33 6.50
C LYS A 184 -16.27 32.68 5.74
N ARG A 185 -16.96 32.79 4.58
CA ARG A 185 -16.99 33.97 3.72
C ARG A 185 -18.34 34.71 3.78
N GLY A 186 -19.19 34.38 4.78
CA GLY A 186 -20.46 35.04 5.01
C GLY A 186 -21.60 34.58 4.10
N TYR A 187 -21.46 33.38 3.46
CA TYR A 187 -22.50 32.82 2.59
C TYR A 187 -22.98 31.47 3.14
N THR A 188 -24.30 31.27 3.08
CA THR A 188 -24.95 30.04 3.54
C THR A 188 -25.84 29.45 2.44
N PRO A 189 -25.26 28.89 1.37
CA PRO A 189 -26.06 28.27 0.30
C PRO A 189 -26.82 27.05 0.83
N VAL A 190 -27.98 26.78 0.22
CA VAL A 190 -28.73 25.55 0.45
C VAL A 190 -28.06 24.43 -0.35
N PHE A 191 -27.64 23.36 0.34
CA PHE A 191 -27.08 22.16 -0.33
C PHE A 191 -28.18 21.10 -0.46
N LYS A 192 -28.45 20.69 -1.69
CA LYS A 192 -29.46 19.68 -2.03
C LYS A 192 -28.79 18.51 -2.74
N ARG A 193 -28.88 17.33 -2.16
CA ARG A 193 -28.43 16.09 -2.82
C ARG A 193 -29.43 15.71 -3.91
N VAL A 194 -28.91 15.39 -5.08
CA VAL A 194 -29.68 14.91 -6.24
C VAL A 194 -29.03 13.65 -6.81
N THR A 195 -29.71 12.95 -7.69
CA THR A 195 -29.10 11.84 -8.45
C THR A 195 -28.15 12.36 -9.50
N SER A 196 -27.24 11.51 -10.01
CA SER A 196 -26.29 11.90 -11.05
C SER A 196 -27.00 12.31 -12.35
N SER A 197 -28.13 11.67 -12.70
CA SER A 197 -28.95 12.07 -13.85
C SER A 197 -29.53 13.47 -13.70
N VAL A 198 -30.13 13.78 -12.56
CA VAL A 198 -30.69 15.11 -12.25
C VAL A 198 -29.58 16.18 -12.22
N ALA A 199 -28.40 15.86 -11.67
CA ALA A 199 -27.27 16.77 -11.69
C ALA A 199 -26.82 17.06 -13.15
N LEU A 200 -26.75 16.04 -13.99
CA LEU A 200 -26.39 16.20 -15.40
C LEU A 200 -27.41 17.06 -16.15
N GLU A 201 -28.71 16.79 -15.96
CA GLU A 201 -29.81 17.55 -16.60
C GLU A 201 -29.83 19.03 -16.18
N ASN A 202 -29.49 19.32 -14.89
CA ASN A 202 -29.54 20.68 -14.37
C ASN A 202 -28.25 21.47 -14.58
N ALA A 203 -27.17 20.83 -15.06
CA ALA A 203 -25.88 21.47 -15.28
C ALA A 203 -25.88 22.31 -16.56
N GLY A 204 -25.44 23.56 -16.43
CA GLY A 204 -25.16 24.46 -17.55
C GLY A 204 -23.64 24.57 -17.80
N ALA A 205 -23.18 25.81 -18.07
CA ALA A 205 -21.76 26.06 -18.36
C ALA A 205 -20.85 25.64 -17.18
N GLU A 206 -19.82 24.84 -17.45
CA GLU A 206 -18.81 24.43 -16.46
C GLU A 206 -18.00 25.64 -16.02
N ILE A 207 -17.84 25.78 -14.71
CA ILE A 207 -17.02 26.82 -14.07
C ILE A 207 -15.60 26.30 -13.84
N VAL A 208 -15.49 25.09 -13.32
CA VAL A 208 -14.23 24.47 -12.92
C VAL A 208 -14.39 22.98 -12.76
N SER A 209 -13.36 22.24 -13.12
CA SER A 209 -13.25 20.81 -12.86
C SER A 209 -11.87 20.43 -12.38
N SER A 210 -11.76 19.22 -11.86
CA SER A 210 -10.51 18.60 -11.45
C SER A 210 -10.63 17.09 -11.62
N ASP A 211 -9.61 16.48 -12.20
CA ASP A 211 -9.47 15.04 -12.30
C ASP A 211 -8.45 14.55 -11.24
N SER A 212 -8.68 13.37 -10.67
CA SER A 212 -7.77 12.72 -9.74
C SER A 212 -6.60 12.08 -10.48
N LEU A 213 -5.65 11.51 -9.73
CA LEU A 213 -4.75 10.48 -10.24
C LEU A 213 -5.55 9.20 -10.60
N PRO A 214 -4.99 8.29 -11.44
CA PRO A 214 -5.57 6.98 -11.68
C PRO A 214 -5.72 6.16 -10.40
N VAL A 215 -6.67 5.23 -10.39
CA VAL A 215 -6.91 4.30 -9.27
C VAL A 215 -5.62 3.58 -8.85
N SER A 216 -4.80 3.16 -9.81
CA SER A 216 -3.51 2.49 -9.55
C SER A 216 -2.58 3.33 -8.67
N GLU A 217 -2.39 4.61 -8.98
CA GLU A 217 -1.51 5.50 -8.21
C GLU A 217 -2.10 5.83 -6.82
N ILE A 218 -3.44 5.98 -6.74
CA ILE A 218 -4.13 6.19 -5.46
C ILE A 218 -4.01 4.95 -4.56
N LEU A 219 -4.14 3.76 -5.14
CA LEU A 219 -3.98 2.49 -4.45
C LEU A 219 -2.54 2.31 -3.97
N GLU A 220 -1.54 2.58 -4.81
CA GLU A 220 -0.14 2.55 -4.44
C GLU A 220 0.13 3.46 -3.22
N TYR A 221 -0.33 4.71 -3.26
CA TYR A 221 -0.19 5.62 -2.13
C TYR A 221 -0.86 5.08 -0.86
N MET A 222 -2.08 4.55 -0.98
CA MET A 222 -2.82 3.94 0.13
C MET A 222 -2.04 2.78 0.76
N MET A 223 -1.42 1.92 -0.04
CA MET A 223 -0.68 0.76 0.43
C MET A 223 0.66 1.16 1.05
N LEU A 224 1.44 2.03 0.38
CA LEU A 224 2.74 2.51 0.85
C LEU A 224 2.66 3.25 2.19
N TRP A 225 1.70 4.17 2.32
CA TRP A 225 1.58 5.06 3.49
C TRP A 225 0.50 4.61 4.46
N SER A 226 -0.24 3.57 4.12
CA SER A 226 -1.30 3.01 4.97
C SER A 226 -2.42 4.00 5.29
N ASP A 227 -2.84 4.81 4.29
CA ASP A 227 -3.87 5.83 4.46
C ASP A 227 -5.25 5.19 4.73
N ASN A 228 -5.83 5.49 5.90
CA ASN A 228 -7.10 4.91 6.33
C ASN A 228 -8.28 5.48 5.54
N VAL A 229 -8.25 6.79 5.25
CA VAL A 229 -9.36 7.46 4.54
C VAL A 229 -9.45 6.96 3.11
N LEU A 230 -8.30 6.80 2.45
CA LEU A 230 -8.28 6.23 1.09
C LEU A 230 -8.77 4.78 1.07
N ALA A 231 -8.35 3.97 2.05
CA ALA A 231 -8.78 2.58 2.12
C ALA A 231 -10.30 2.44 2.26
N ASP A 232 -10.91 3.22 3.16
CA ASP A 232 -12.37 3.20 3.34
C ASP A 232 -13.10 3.74 2.10
N ARG A 233 -12.58 4.78 1.46
CA ARG A 233 -13.19 5.35 0.24
C ARG A 233 -13.10 4.40 -0.95
N LEU A 234 -11.93 3.80 -1.20
CA LEU A 234 -11.73 2.82 -2.26
C LEU A 234 -12.58 1.57 -2.03
N ALA A 235 -12.63 1.04 -0.79
CA ALA A 235 -13.46 -0.10 -0.45
C ALA A 235 -14.96 0.17 -0.67
N LYS A 236 -15.46 1.35 -0.29
CA LYS A 236 -16.85 1.77 -0.57
C LYS A 236 -17.13 1.93 -2.06
N LEU A 237 -16.16 2.45 -2.83
CA LEU A 237 -16.27 2.54 -4.28
C LEU A 237 -16.33 1.16 -4.92
N ALA A 238 -15.42 0.25 -4.52
CA ALA A 238 -15.44 -1.13 -4.98
C ALA A 238 -16.77 -1.82 -4.63
N SER A 239 -17.31 -1.58 -3.43
CA SER A 239 -18.63 -2.06 -3.01
C SER A 239 -19.75 -1.57 -3.92
N LYS A 240 -19.77 -0.27 -4.22
CA LYS A 240 -20.74 0.31 -5.16
C LYS A 240 -20.61 -0.28 -6.57
N ARG A 241 -19.40 -0.49 -7.06
CA ARG A 241 -19.14 -1.10 -8.38
C ARG A 241 -19.53 -2.58 -8.44
N ALA A 242 -19.43 -3.28 -7.31
CA ALA A 242 -19.90 -4.66 -7.16
C ALA A 242 -21.43 -4.78 -7.07
N GLY A 243 -22.16 -3.65 -7.10
CA GLY A 243 -23.62 -3.62 -6.95
C GLY A 243 -24.10 -3.62 -5.49
N ASN A 244 -23.19 -3.46 -4.52
CA ASN A 244 -23.52 -3.43 -3.09
C ASN A 244 -23.72 -2.00 -2.58
N ALA A 245 -24.10 -1.86 -1.31
CA ALA A 245 -24.29 -0.56 -0.67
C ALA A 245 -22.95 0.22 -0.56
N PHE A 246 -23.00 1.55 -0.72
CA PHE A 246 -21.89 2.45 -0.45
C PHE A 246 -21.76 2.72 1.05
N SER A 247 -21.47 1.66 1.81
CA SER A 247 -21.44 1.68 3.29
C SER A 247 -20.42 0.67 3.83
N GLU A 248 -20.24 0.63 5.15
CA GLU A 248 -19.40 -0.36 5.84
C GLU A 248 -19.97 -1.79 5.65
N GLU A 249 -21.28 -1.97 5.71
CA GLU A 249 -21.95 -3.25 5.47
C GLU A 249 -21.71 -3.73 4.03
N GLY A 250 -21.78 -2.81 3.06
CA GLY A 250 -21.47 -3.10 1.67
C GLY A 250 -20.02 -3.55 1.48
N ILE A 251 -19.05 -2.94 2.19
CA ILE A 251 -17.66 -3.39 2.20
C ILE A 251 -17.56 -4.84 2.67
N ALA A 252 -18.24 -5.20 3.76
CA ALA A 252 -18.21 -6.55 4.31
C ALA A 252 -18.73 -7.59 3.31
N VAL A 253 -19.86 -7.29 2.64
CA VAL A 253 -20.41 -8.15 1.57
C VAL A 253 -19.42 -8.27 0.41
N THR A 254 -18.83 -7.15 -0.02
CA THR A 254 -17.90 -7.13 -1.16
C THR A 254 -16.62 -7.93 -0.88
N PHE A 255 -16.06 -7.81 0.32
CA PHE A 255 -14.88 -8.61 0.69
C PHE A 255 -15.21 -10.10 0.73
N ALA A 256 -16.39 -10.47 1.24
CA ALA A 256 -16.85 -11.86 1.23
C ALA A 256 -17.02 -12.38 -0.22
N GLN A 257 -17.58 -11.59 -1.12
CA GLN A 257 -17.70 -11.94 -2.55
C GLN A 257 -16.33 -12.16 -3.20
N VAL A 258 -15.36 -11.25 -2.99
CA VAL A 258 -13.98 -11.42 -3.50
C VAL A 258 -13.37 -12.74 -3.01
N LEU A 259 -13.55 -13.09 -1.75
CA LEU A 259 -13.05 -14.35 -1.20
C LEU A 259 -13.72 -15.57 -1.85
N LEU A 260 -15.05 -15.55 -1.96
CA LEU A 260 -15.82 -16.64 -2.58
C LEU A 260 -15.44 -16.84 -4.05
N ASP A 261 -15.28 -15.76 -4.82
CA ASP A 261 -14.84 -15.81 -6.22
C ASP A 261 -13.46 -16.47 -6.36
N LEU A 262 -12.59 -16.30 -5.35
CA LEU A 262 -11.25 -16.90 -5.29
C LEU A 262 -11.26 -18.30 -4.65
N GLY A 263 -12.42 -18.84 -4.27
CA GLY A 263 -12.56 -20.13 -3.62
C GLY A 263 -12.09 -20.16 -2.16
N ILE A 264 -12.16 -19.02 -1.46
CA ILE A 264 -11.76 -18.87 -0.06
C ILE A 264 -12.99 -18.68 0.82
N ASP A 265 -13.10 -19.44 1.92
CA ASP A 265 -14.19 -19.33 2.88
C ASP A 265 -14.12 -18.02 3.69
N PRO A 266 -15.12 -17.10 3.58
CA PRO A 266 -15.18 -15.87 4.34
C PRO A 266 -15.80 -16.01 5.74
N SER A 267 -16.32 -17.18 6.13
CA SER A 267 -17.16 -17.37 7.31
C SER A 267 -16.53 -16.93 8.63
N ARG A 268 -15.19 -16.88 8.69
CA ARG A 268 -14.43 -16.48 9.88
C ARG A 268 -13.97 -15.03 9.86
N MET A 269 -14.48 -14.24 8.91
CA MET A 269 -14.12 -12.82 8.78
C MET A 269 -15.24 -11.93 9.33
N ILE A 270 -14.87 -10.91 10.08
CA ILE A 270 -15.74 -9.80 10.50
C ILE A 270 -15.10 -8.52 9.96
N VAL A 271 -15.87 -7.77 9.18
CA VAL A 271 -15.43 -6.50 8.57
C VAL A 271 -16.33 -5.39 9.05
N ALA A 272 -15.76 -4.42 9.73
CA ALA A 272 -16.44 -3.23 10.24
C ALA A 272 -15.99 -1.93 9.55
N ASP A 273 -14.89 -1.95 8.79
CA ASP A 273 -14.42 -0.87 7.93
C ASP A 273 -13.49 -1.42 6.84
N GLY A 274 -13.09 -0.58 5.88
CA GLY A 274 -12.14 -0.95 4.83
C GLY A 274 -10.67 -0.73 5.21
N SER A 275 -10.39 -0.02 6.29
CA SER A 275 -9.05 0.43 6.66
C SER A 275 -8.35 -0.46 7.68
N GLY A 276 -9.10 -1.23 8.45
CA GLY A 276 -8.62 -2.01 9.59
C GLY A 276 -8.45 -1.18 10.87
N LEU A 277 -9.00 0.04 10.92
CA LEU A 277 -8.93 0.91 12.10
C LEU A 277 -9.89 0.46 13.19
N SER A 278 -11.05 -0.09 12.82
CA SER A 278 -12.01 -0.66 13.77
C SER A 278 -11.42 -1.83 14.52
N ARG A 279 -11.65 -1.85 15.84
CA ARG A 279 -11.22 -2.95 16.70
C ARG A 279 -12.12 -4.18 16.59
N GLU A 280 -13.23 -4.08 15.87
CA GLU A 280 -14.18 -5.15 15.64
C GLU A 280 -13.78 -6.04 14.47
N ASN A 281 -12.93 -5.55 13.54
CA ASN A 281 -12.43 -6.35 12.46
C ASN A 281 -11.77 -7.64 12.96
N ARG A 282 -12.10 -8.76 12.33
CA ARG A 282 -11.49 -10.07 12.57
C ARG A 282 -11.20 -10.76 11.26
N VAL A 283 -9.95 -11.21 11.12
CA VAL A 283 -9.50 -12.03 9.99
C VAL A 283 -8.54 -13.09 10.51
N SER A 284 -8.62 -14.32 10.03
CA SER A 284 -7.64 -15.34 10.34
C SER A 284 -6.36 -15.13 9.51
N ALA A 285 -5.22 -15.54 10.04
CA ALA A 285 -3.97 -15.50 9.27
C ALA A 285 -4.06 -16.38 8.02
N LYS A 286 -4.77 -17.51 8.12
CA LYS A 286 -5.00 -18.42 6.99
C LYS A 286 -5.82 -17.76 5.89
N THR A 287 -6.96 -17.13 6.19
CA THR A 287 -7.80 -16.44 5.18
C THR A 287 -6.99 -15.36 4.45
N MET A 288 -6.18 -14.59 5.18
CA MET A 288 -5.34 -13.54 4.57
C MET A 288 -4.21 -14.12 3.71
N ALA A 289 -3.59 -15.23 4.15
CA ALA A 289 -2.52 -15.88 3.38
C ALA A 289 -3.08 -16.57 2.12
N ASP A 290 -4.24 -17.22 2.22
CA ASP A 290 -4.92 -17.81 1.06
C ASP A 290 -5.28 -16.72 0.03
N LEU A 291 -5.75 -15.54 0.49
CA LEU A 291 -5.97 -14.39 -0.39
C LEU A 291 -4.67 -13.98 -1.08
N LEU A 292 -3.59 -13.73 -0.33
CA LEU A 292 -2.30 -13.34 -0.90
C LEU A 292 -1.78 -14.36 -1.92
N LEU A 293 -1.95 -15.67 -1.65
CA LEU A 293 -1.55 -16.73 -2.57
C LEU A 293 -2.31 -16.68 -3.91
N LYS A 294 -3.63 -16.41 -3.86
CA LYS A 294 -4.44 -16.26 -5.07
C LYS A 294 -4.08 -14.99 -5.85
N LEU A 295 -3.92 -13.87 -5.13
CA LEU A 295 -3.57 -12.59 -5.75
C LEU A 295 -2.19 -12.63 -6.44
N ARG A 296 -1.22 -13.37 -5.88
CA ARG A 296 0.14 -13.47 -6.45
C ARG A 296 0.18 -14.21 -7.78
N LYS A 297 -0.77 -15.11 -8.00
CA LYS A 297 -0.85 -15.95 -9.21
C LYS A 297 -1.69 -15.32 -10.33
N ASP A 298 -2.37 -14.20 -10.06
CA ASP A 298 -3.26 -13.53 -11.01
C ASP A 298 -2.69 -12.17 -11.42
N PRO A 299 -2.33 -11.96 -12.69
CA PRO A 299 -1.76 -10.71 -13.20
C PRO A 299 -2.64 -9.47 -12.95
N GLN A 300 -3.94 -9.64 -12.80
CA GLN A 300 -4.87 -8.53 -12.46
C GLN A 300 -4.45 -7.80 -11.18
N TYR A 301 -3.80 -8.52 -10.25
CA TYR A 301 -3.42 -8.00 -8.93
C TYR A 301 -1.92 -7.64 -8.80
N GLU A 302 -1.17 -7.62 -9.90
CA GLU A 302 0.26 -7.26 -9.87
C GLU A 302 0.50 -5.88 -9.25
N ILE A 303 -0.41 -4.93 -9.48
CA ILE A 303 -0.37 -3.59 -8.88
C ILE A 303 -0.40 -3.67 -7.34
N LEU A 304 -1.14 -4.61 -6.75
CA LEU A 304 -1.15 -4.80 -5.30
C LEU A 304 0.23 -5.22 -4.79
N TYR A 305 0.88 -6.17 -5.45
CA TYR A 305 2.21 -6.63 -5.07
C TYR A 305 3.23 -5.49 -5.13
N THR A 306 3.29 -4.77 -6.26
CA THR A 306 4.23 -3.66 -6.47
C THR A 306 3.96 -2.46 -5.56
N SER A 307 2.74 -2.30 -5.06
CA SER A 307 2.34 -1.25 -4.11
C SER A 307 2.69 -1.56 -2.65
N LEU A 308 3.17 -2.76 -2.34
CA LEU A 308 3.54 -3.09 -0.96
C LEU A 308 4.80 -2.33 -0.51
N PRO A 309 4.84 -1.85 0.74
CA PRO A 309 6.08 -1.39 1.35
C PRO A 309 7.17 -2.46 1.32
N VAL A 310 8.41 -2.04 1.07
CA VAL A 310 9.58 -2.92 1.00
C VAL A 310 10.47 -2.69 2.22
N GLY A 311 10.88 -3.78 2.86
CA GLY A 311 11.71 -3.77 4.08
C GLY A 311 13.01 -3.00 3.91
N GLY A 312 13.25 -1.99 4.74
CA GLY A 312 14.44 -1.12 4.68
C GLY A 312 14.49 -0.15 3.49
N VAL A 313 13.46 -0.13 2.61
CA VAL A 313 13.48 0.62 1.35
C VAL A 313 12.35 1.64 1.25
N SER A 314 11.08 1.20 1.40
CA SER A 314 9.96 2.07 1.06
C SER A 314 8.82 2.06 2.09
N GLY A 315 7.95 3.06 1.98
CA GLY A 315 6.69 3.19 2.68
C GLY A 315 6.83 3.04 4.20
N THR A 316 5.89 2.33 4.82
CA THR A 316 5.88 2.08 6.26
C THR A 316 6.95 1.09 6.75
N LEU A 317 7.66 0.43 5.83
CA LEU A 317 8.77 -0.48 6.14
C LEU A 317 10.17 0.14 5.93
N ARG A 318 10.27 1.38 5.46
CA ARG A 318 11.55 2.02 5.11
C ARG A 318 12.61 2.04 6.22
N ASN A 319 12.17 2.06 7.48
CA ASN A 319 13.06 2.09 8.66
C ASN A 319 13.07 0.75 9.42
N ARG A 320 12.46 -0.31 8.86
CA ARG A 320 12.46 -1.65 9.44
C ARG A 320 13.53 -2.51 8.80
N PHE A 321 13.92 -3.58 9.46
CA PHE A 321 14.98 -4.52 9.06
C PHE A 321 16.41 -3.98 9.11
N LEU A 322 16.64 -2.67 8.96
CA LEU A 322 17.97 -2.06 8.84
C LEU A 322 18.96 -2.52 9.92
N THR A 323 18.51 -2.66 11.16
CA THR A 323 19.32 -3.10 12.31
C THR A 323 18.91 -4.45 12.88
N THR A 324 17.65 -4.83 12.69
CA THR A 324 17.08 -6.07 13.24
C THR A 324 17.35 -7.29 12.38
N ALA A 325 17.44 -7.12 11.07
CA ALA A 325 17.69 -8.15 10.08
C ALA A 325 18.23 -7.55 8.77
N PRO A 326 19.48 -7.02 8.75
CA PRO A 326 20.02 -6.30 7.57
C PRO A 326 20.02 -7.12 6.28
N GLY A 327 20.23 -8.44 6.38
CA GLY A 327 20.21 -9.33 5.22
C GLY A 327 18.82 -9.51 4.57
N ALA A 328 17.76 -9.03 5.20
CA ALA A 328 16.40 -9.06 4.66
C ALA A 328 15.96 -7.74 4.01
N VAL A 329 16.84 -6.74 3.99
CA VAL A 329 16.56 -5.45 3.35
C VAL A 329 16.35 -5.67 1.85
N GLY A 330 15.23 -5.17 1.34
CA GLY A 330 14.84 -5.35 -0.07
C GLY A 330 14.06 -6.64 -0.36
N LEU A 331 14.05 -7.62 0.56
CA LEU A 331 13.48 -8.96 0.30
C LEU A 331 12.10 -9.17 0.92
N VAL A 332 11.59 -8.23 1.71
CA VAL A 332 10.28 -8.33 2.38
C VAL A 332 9.34 -7.29 1.80
N HIS A 333 8.31 -7.72 1.10
CA HIS A 333 7.26 -6.90 0.50
C HIS A 333 5.98 -7.08 1.30
N ALA A 334 5.63 -6.13 2.19
CA ALA A 334 4.56 -6.40 3.12
C ALA A 334 3.78 -5.17 3.58
N LYS A 335 2.49 -5.38 3.83
CA LYS A 335 1.62 -4.43 4.50
C LYS A 335 1.79 -4.52 6.00
N THR A 336 2.05 -3.38 6.64
CA THR A 336 2.09 -3.24 8.10
C THR A 336 0.70 -2.99 8.69
N GLY A 337 0.47 -3.45 9.90
CA GLY A 337 -0.70 -3.09 10.69
C GLY A 337 -0.33 -2.78 12.16
N THR A 338 -0.99 -1.77 12.72
CA THR A 338 -0.79 -1.39 14.13
C THR A 338 -2.08 -0.80 14.69
N LEU A 339 -2.50 -1.33 15.84
CA LEU A 339 -3.48 -0.75 16.75
C LEU A 339 -2.89 -0.80 18.17
N ASN A 340 -3.49 -0.09 19.11
CA ASN A 340 -3.06 -0.19 20.50
C ASN A 340 -3.27 -1.63 21.02
N GLY A 341 -2.17 -2.32 21.31
CA GLY A 341 -2.16 -3.74 21.69
C GLY A 341 -2.13 -4.73 20.52
N THR A 342 -1.92 -4.25 19.28
CA THR A 342 -1.87 -5.09 18.08
C THR A 342 -0.75 -4.66 17.15
N VAL A 343 0.04 -5.62 16.68
CA VAL A 343 1.00 -5.46 15.57
C VAL A 343 0.76 -6.61 14.59
N SER A 344 0.70 -6.30 13.30
CA SER A 344 0.57 -7.28 12.24
C SER A 344 1.47 -6.95 11.05
N LEU A 345 1.81 -7.97 10.28
CA LEU A 345 2.58 -7.88 9.05
C LEU A 345 2.14 -9.02 8.13
N ALA A 346 1.84 -8.71 6.87
CA ALA A 346 1.37 -9.68 5.89
C ALA A 346 1.89 -9.32 4.50
N GLY A 347 2.36 -10.30 3.75
CA GLY A 347 2.92 -10.12 2.43
C GLY A 347 3.81 -11.27 1.98
N TYR A 348 4.88 -10.93 1.29
CA TYR A 348 5.78 -11.83 0.60
C TYR A 348 7.21 -11.65 1.08
N ILE A 349 8.00 -12.72 1.02
CA ILE A 349 9.41 -12.72 1.40
C ILE A 349 10.21 -13.56 0.40
N GLU A 350 11.23 -12.96 -0.18
CA GLU A 350 12.15 -13.63 -1.09
C GLU A 350 13.25 -14.33 -0.31
N SER A 351 13.56 -15.56 -0.69
CA SER A 351 14.61 -16.39 -0.09
C SER A 351 15.34 -17.18 -1.19
N GLY A 352 16.35 -16.59 -1.80
CA GLY A 352 17.01 -17.13 -2.98
C GLY A 352 16.04 -17.22 -4.15
N GLU A 353 15.88 -18.43 -4.71
CA GLU A 353 14.93 -18.69 -5.82
C GLU A 353 13.49 -18.97 -5.34
N ARG A 354 13.24 -18.90 -4.02
CA ARG A 354 11.92 -19.15 -3.44
C ARG A 354 11.27 -17.84 -2.99
N GLU A 355 9.96 -17.81 -3.08
CA GLU A 355 9.12 -16.79 -2.48
C GLU A 355 8.17 -17.46 -1.48
N TYR A 356 8.02 -16.86 -0.32
CA TYR A 356 7.04 -17.31 0.68
C TYR A 356 6.00 -16.22 0.93
N ILE A 357 4.78 -16.65 1.16
CA ILE A 357 3.71 -15.80 1.66
C ILE A 357 3.68 -15.96 3.18
N PHE A 358 3.60 -14.84 3.88
CA PHE A 358 3.52 -14.87 5.33
C PHE A 358 2.46 -13.91 5.87
N VAL A 359 1.84 -14.32 6.97
CA VAL A 359 0.96 -13.46 7.78
C VAL A 359 1.31 -13.67 9.24
N THR A 360 1.58 -12.59 9.96
CA THR A 360 1.82 -12.60 11.41
C THR A 360 0.94 -11.56 12.07
N VAL A 361 0.16 -11.98 13.08
CA VAL A 361 -0.70 -11.11 13.88
C VAL A 361 -0.48 -11.37 15.37
N ALA A 362 -0.03 -10.35 16.10
CA ALA A 362 0.09 -10.34 17.55
C ALA A 362 -0.88 -9.28 18.12
N ASP A 363 -2.10 -9.70 18.48
CA ASP A 363 -3.21 -8.81 18.86
C ASP A 363 -3.52 -8.80 20.37
N LYS A 364 -2.63 -9.38 21.18
CA LYS A 364 -2.73 -9.46 22.64
C LYS A 364 -1.50 -8.90 23.35
N ILE A 365 -0.63 -8.15 22.65
CA ILE A 365 0.56 -7.55 23.25
C ILE A 365 0.16 -6.42 24.22
N PRO A 366 0.99 -6.10 25.22
CA PRO A 366 0.76 -4.95 26.09
C PRO A 366 0.58 -3.66 25.29
N ARG A 367 -0.25 -2.76 25.81
CA ARG A 367 -0.49 -1.45 25.15
C ARG A 367 0.76 -0.56 25.23
N GLY A 368 0.95 0.28 24.22
CA GLY A 368 2.01 1.29 24.17
C GLY A 368 3.08 1.01 23.12
N ASN A 369 3.84 2.05 22.77
CA ASN A 369 4.81 2.02 21.68
C ASN A 369 5.95 1.04 21.93
N ARG A 370 6.50 1.02 23.18
CA ARG A 370 7.62 0.15 23.53
C ARG A 370 7.31 -1.35 23.30
N ALA A 371 6.09 -1.80 23.64
CA ALA A 371 5.68 -3.18 23.41
C ALA A 371 5.51 -3.46 21.91
N SER A 372 4.90 -2.52 21.19
CA SER A 372 4.75 -2.61 19.73
C SER A 372 6.10 -2.67 19.02
N ASP A 373 7.09 -1.86 19.44
CA ASP A 373 8.42 -1.84 18.84
C ASP A 373 9.20 -3.14 19.09
N LYS A 374 9.10 -3.69 20.31
CA LYS A 374 9.67 -5.01 20.62
C LYS A 374 9.06 -6.12 19.76
N ALA A 375 7.71 -6.09 19.57
CA ALA A 375 7.02 -7.06 18.75
C ALA A 375 7.44 -6.94 17.28
N ARG A 376 7.52 -5.70 16.72
CA ARG A 376 8.00 -5.44 15.36
C ARG A 376 9.43 -5.96 15.16
N ALA A 377 10.34 -5.63 16.09
CA ALA A 377 11.73 -6.07 16.02
C ALA A 377 11.86 -7.61 16.06
N LEU A 378 11.01 -8.31 16.82
CA LEU A 378 11.00 -9.76 16.82
C LEU A 378 10.46 -10.32 15.51
N MET A 379 9.37 -9.75 14.95
CA MET A 379 8.86 -10.14 13.64
C MET A 379 9.93 -9.95 12.55
N ASP A 380 10.67 -8.83 12.56
CA ASP A 380 11.76 -8.59 11.61
C ASP A 380 12.83 -9.66 11.70
N ARG A 381 13.26 -10.03 12.92
CA ARG A 381 14.26 -11.10 13.11
C ARG A 381 13.75 -12.47 12.64
N ILE A 382 12.48 -12.78 12.88
CA ILE A 382 11.88 -14.03 12.40
C ILE A 382 11.94 -14.08 10.86
N LEU A 383 11.46 -13.02 10.20
CA LEU A 383 11.46 -12.96 8.75
C LEU A 383 12.88 -12.89 8.17
N GLY A 384 13.79 -12.21 8.86
CA GLY A 384 15.19 -12.15 8.47
C GLY A 384 15.89 -13.52 8.44
N ARG A 385 15.44 -14.46 9.27
CA ARG A 385 15.93 -15.84 9.23
C ARG A 385 15.48 -16.60 7.99
N ILE A 386 14.35 -16.20 7.38
CA ILE A 386 13.88 -16.80 6.14
C ILE A 386 14.60 -16.15 4.96
N ALA A 387 14.58 -14.82 4.87
CA ALA A 387 15.12 -14.06 3.75
C ALA A 387 16.64 -14.23 3.60
N ALA A 388 17.38 -14.21 4.71
CA ALA A 388 18.83 -14.36 4.77
C ALA A 388 19.21 -15.31 5.92
N PRO A 389 19.07 -16.63 5.73
CA PRO A 389 19.41 -17.60 6.74
C PRO A 389 20.92 -17.62 6.98
N THR A 390 21.33 -17.43 8.24
CA THR A 390 22.70 -17.74 8.66
C THR A 390 22.79 -19.25 8.83
N LEU A 391 23.58 -19.93 8.01
CA LEU A 391 23.93 -21.33 8.30
C LEU A 391 24.74 -21.39 9.58
N PRO A 392 24.55 -22.43 10.44
CA PRO A 392 25.52 -22.76 11.44
C PRO A 392 26.86 -22.97 10.73
N THR A 393 27.90 -22.26 11.14
CA THR A 393 29.26 -22.56 10.72
C THR A 393 29.56 -23.96 11.19
N THR A 394 29.59 -24.94 10.28
CA THR A 394 30.13 -26.26 10.59
C THR A 394 31.57 -26.01 11.03
N PRO A 395 32.01 -26.46 12.23
CA PRO A 395 33.41 -26.35 12.60
C PRO A 395 34.21 -27.08 11.51
N VAL A 396 35.10 -26.34 10.85
CA VAL A 396 36.08 -26.94 9.94
C VAL A 396 36.89 -27.86 10.85
N VAL A 397 36.67 -29.18 10.72
CA VAL A 397 37.55 -30.17 11.32
C VAL A 397 38.85 -30.05 10.55
N ASP A 398 39.84 -29.41 11.18
CA ASP A 398 41.17 -29.30 10.65
C ASP A 398 41.78 -30.70 10.57
N SER A 399 41.86 -31.24 9.33
CA SER A 399 42.40 -32.58 9.05
C SER A 399 43.95 -32.61 9.07
N SER A 400 44.58 -31.66 9.73
CA SER A 400 46.05 -31.55 9.75
C SER A 400 46.74 -32.23 10.98
N THR A 401 46.12 -33.17 11.66
CA THR A 401 46.78 -34.00 12.66
C THR A 401 46.63 -35.50 12.40
N VAL A 402 47.22 -35.97 11.27
CA VAL A 402 47.66 -37.35 11.14
C VAL A 402 49.09 -37.32 10.61
N THR A 403 50.04 -37.23 11.52
CA THR A 403 51.42 -37.58 11.23
C THR A 403 51.93 -38.47 12.37
N SER A 404 52.40 -39.62 11.90
CA SER A 404 53.27 -40.65 12.45
C SER A 404 52.68 -41.58 13.50
#